data_bec04b1d03042bcdade6404a389e6477
#
_entry.id   bec04b1d03042bcdade6404a389e6477
#
_cell.length_a   1.000
_cell.length_b   1.000
_cell.length_c   1.000
_cell.angle_alpha   90.00
_cell.angle_beta   90.00
_cell.angle_gamma   90.00
#
_symmetry.space_group_name_H-M   'P 1'
#
loop_
_entity.id
_entity.type
_entity.pdbx_description
1 polymer ?
#
loop_
_entity_poly.entity_id
_entity_poly.type
_entity_poly.pdbx_seq_one_letter_code
_entity_poly.pdbx_strand_id
1 'polypeptide(L)'
;GCRMCMSACPYSGVRSFNWDEPQYCLGHDVGDADAPAHQKHVVEKCTFCYQRISKGEVPSCMDLCPARARFWGDLDDPNSEVAKKVASRQYTHLLEEKGTKPSVYYLV
;
A
#
# COMPACT_ATOMS: atom_id res chain seq x y z
N GLY A 1 -10.03 8.62 14.91
CA GLY A 1 -11.30 8.26 14.29
C GLY A 1 -12.12 9.41 13.72
N CYS A 2 -11.59 10.65 13.58
CA CYS A 2 -12.37 11.80 13.04
C CYS A 2 -12.68 11.69 11.53
N ARG A 3 -12.03 10.78 10.79
CA ARG A 3 -12.22 10.50 9.36
C ARG A 3 -11.89 11.66 8.41
N MET A 4 -11.29 12.73 8.86
CA MET A 4 -10.85 13.85 7.99
C MET A 4 -9.95 13.38 6.86
N CYS A 5 -9.06 12.42 7.11
CA CYS A 5 -8.20 11.84 6.10
C CYS A 5 -8.95 11.06 5.00
N MET A 6 -10.16 10.55 5.27
CA MET A 6 -11.01 9.92 4.28
C MET A 6 -11.69 10.99 3.40
N SER A 7 -12.19 12.06 4.02
CA SER A 7 -12.83 13.16 3.30
C SER A 7 -11.85 13.95 2.42
N ALA A 8 -10.61 14.11 2.86
CA ALA A 8 -9.59 14.84 2.11
C ALA A 8 -8.93 14.02 0.99
N CYS A 9 -8.99 12.70 1.06
CA CYS A 9 -8.31 11.82 0.10
C CYS A 9 -9.09 11.73 -1.21
N PRO A 10 -8.51 12.11 -2.37
CA PRO A 10 -9.21 12.03 -3.65
C PRO A 10 -9.27 10.60 -4.20
N TYR A 11 -8.52 9.67 -3.63
CA TYR A 11 -8.48 8.28 -4.08
C TYR A 11 -9.56 7.46 -3.37
N SER A 12 -10.57 7.04 -4.13
CA SER A 12 -11.66 6.25 -3.59
C SER A 12 -11.18 4.89 -3.08
N GLY A 13 -11.65 4.50 -1.90
CA GLY A 13 -11.43 3.16 -1.34
C GLY A 13 -10.05 2.88 -0.77
N VAL A 14 -9.09 3.84 -0.80
CA VAL A 14 -7.75 3.60 -0.23
C VAL A 14 -7.70 3.70 1.28
N ARG A 15 -8.74 4.26 1.89
CA ARG A 15 -8.87 4.38 3.34
C ARG A 15 -10.19 3.77 3.78
N SER A 16 -10.14 2.95 4.81
CA SER A 16 -11.31 2.33 5.42
C SER A 16 -11.43 2.69 6.89
N PHE A 17 -12.65 2.75 7.39
CA PHE A 17 -12.93 3.00 8.80
C PHE A 17 -13.55 1.77 9.43
N ASN A 18 -12.98 1.30 10.53
CA ASN A 18 -13.47 0.15 11.26
C ASN A 18 -14.60 0.57 12.20
N TRP A 19 -15.84 0.37 11.77
CA TRP A 19 -17.03 0.69 12.56
C TRP A 19 -17.23 -0.26 13.74
N ASP A 20 -16.92 -1.53 13.51
CA ASP A 20 -17.11 -2.61 14.48
C ASP A 20 -15.76 -3.22 14.86
N GLU A 21 -15.78 -4.06 15.89
CA GLU A 21 -14.63 -4.90 16.23
C GLU A 21 -14.31 -5.82 15.04
N PRO A 22 -13.08 -5.83 14.55
CA PRO A 22 -12.69 -6.73 13.47
C PRO A 22 -12.88 -8.18 13.86
N GLN A 23 -13.52 -8.95 12.98
CA GLN A 23 -13.78 -10.38 13.20
C GLN A 23 -13.11 -11.20 12.10
N TYR A 24 -12.49 -12.29 12.51
CA TYR A 24 -11.85 -13.23 11.60
C TYR A 24 -12.78 -14.41 11.34
N CYS A 25 -13.08 -14.66 10.06
CA CYS A 25 -14.04 -15.69 9.64
C CYS A 25 -13.69 -17.11 10.10
N LEU A 26 -12.39 -17.37 10.35
CA LEU A 26 -11.91 -18.70 10.75
C LEU A 26 -11.79 -18.87 12.27
N GLY A 27 -12.19 -17.90 13.06
CA GLY A 27 -12.10 -17.94 14.52
C GLY A 27 -10.66 -17.86 15.07
N HIS A 28 -9.70 -17.59 14.21
CA HIS A 28 -8.30 -17.31 14.56
C HIS A 28 -7.73 -16.27 13.60
N ASP A 29 -6.68 -15.61 14.02
CA ASP A 29 -5.99 -14.62 13.21
C ASP A 29 -5.34 -15.29 11.99
N VAL A 30 -5.49 -14.66 10.83
CA VAL A 30 -4.88 -15.12 9.58
C VAL A 30 -3.93 -14.06 9.04
N GLY A 31 -2.86 -14.52 8.40
CA GLY A 31 -1.85 -13.65 7.81
C GLY A 31 -0.55 -13.65 8.59
N ASP A 32 0.18 -12.56 8.48
CA ASP A 32 1.48 -12.39 9.13
C ASP A 32 1.29 -12.13 10.63
N ALA A 33 1.92 -12.94 11.48
CA ALA A 33 1.82 -12.82 12.95
C ALA A 33 2.32 -11.46 13.49
N ASP A 34 3.21 -10.80 12.76
CA ASP A 34 3.74 -9.48 13.11
C ASP A 34 2.92 -8.30 12.54
N ALA A 35 1.84 -8.60 11.81
CA ALA A 35 0.96 -7.55 11.33
C ALA A 35 0.23 -6.88 12.50
N PRO A 36 0.12 -5.52 12.51
CA PRO A 36 -0.63 -4.82 13.55
C PRO A 36 -2.07 -5.29 13.58
N ALA A 37 -2.60 -5.53 14.77
CA ALA A 37 -4.00 -5.86 14.95
C ALA A 37 -4.90 -4.69 14.51
N HIS A 38 -5.99 -5.02 13.84
CA HIS A 38 -7.02 -4.05 13.50
C HIS A 38 -7.70 -3.52 14.76
N GLN A 39 -8.05 -2.26 14.75
CA GLN A 39 -8.69 -1.60 15.89
C GLN A 39 -10.02 -0.97 15.47
N LYS A 40 -11.00 -1.06 16.36
CA LYS A 40 -12.29 -0.39 16.20
C LYS A 40 -12.12 1.13 16.22
N HIS A 41 -12.94 1.85 15.45
CA HIS A 41 -13.00 3.30 15.36
C HIS A 41 -11.71 3.98 14.90
N VAL A 42 -10.86 3.28 14.15
CA VAL A 42 -9.69 3.84 13.47
C VAL A 42 -9.85 3.81 11.95
N VAL A 43 -9.21 4.75 11.29
CA VAL A 43 -9.05 4.72 9.83
C VAL A 43 -7.77 3.96 9.51
N GLU A 44 -7.88 3.02 8.61
CA GLU A 44 -6.76 2.21 8.13
C GLU A 44 -6.48 2.46 6.65
N LYS A 45 -5.26 2.25 6.26
CA LYS A 45 -4.81 2.19 4.86
C LYS A 45 -3.65 1.23 4.74
N CYS A 46 -3.23 0.94 3.52
CA CYS A 46 -2.03 0.17 3.26
C CYS A 46 -0.83 0.76 4.02
N THR A 47 -0.17 -0.07 4.82
CA THR A 47 1.06 0.25 5.56
C THR A 47 2.32 -0.12 4.79
N PHE A 48 2.16 -0.55 3.53
CA PHE A 48 3.22 -1.06 2.68
C PHE A 48 3.91 -2.32 3.26
N CYS A 49 3.15 -3.13 4.01
CA CYS A 49 3.66 -4.32 4.72
C CYS A 49 4.91 -3.99 5.57
N TYR A 50 4.84 -2.94 6.38
CA TYR A 50 5.97 -2.46 7.17
C TYR A 50 6.65 -3.59 7.97
N GLN A 51 5.87 -4.51 8.55
CA GLN A 51 6.35 -5.65 9.31
C GLN A 51 7.21 -6.62 8.46
N ARG A 52 6.99 -6.67 7.14
CA ARG A 52 7.78 -7.49 6.20
C ARG A 52 8.99 -6.72 5.66
N ILE A 53 8.78 -5.51 5.17
CA ILE A 53 9.88 -4.75 4.56
C ILE A 53 10.97 -4.38 5.56
N SER A 54 10.63 -4.18 6.85
CA SER A 54 11.62 -3.94 7.91
C SER A 54 12.54 -5.14 8.16
N LYS A 55 12.13 -6.35 7.74
CA LYS A 55 12.93 -7.58 7.77
C LYS A 55 13.61 -7.89 6.43
N GLY A 56 13.49 -7.00 5.45
CA GLY A 56 14.00 -7.22 4.10
C GLY A 56 13.14 -8.13 3.23
N GLU A 57 11.90 -8.40 3.65
CA GLU A 57 10.96 -9.22 2.88
C GLU A 57 10.17 -8.39 1.88
N VAL A 58 9.61 -9.05 0.87
CA VAL A 58 8.77 -8.42 -0.17
C VAL A 58 7.36 -8.20 0.37
N PRO A 59 6.70 -7.05 0.05
CA PRO A 59 5.29 -6.85 0.38
C PRO A 59 4.40 -7.98 -0.15
N SER A 60 3.47 -8.48 0.67
CA SER A 60 2.66 -9.67 0.36
C SER A 60 1.91 -9.59 -0.97
N CYS A 61 1.34 -8.43 -1.31
CA CYS A 61 0.61 -8.25 -2.56
C CYS A 61 1.51 -8.30 -3.80
N MET A 62 2.80 -8.12 -3.66
CA MET A 62 3.79 -8.24 -4.74
C MET A 62 4.32 -9.66 -4.84
N ASP A 63 4.59 -10.27 -3.68
CA ASP A 63 5.02 -11.66 -3.58
C ASP A 63 4.00 -12.63 -4.21
N LEU A 64 2.72 -12.39 -3.91
CA LEU A 64 1.60 -13.20 -4.40
C LEU A 64 1.07 -12.77 -5.78
N CYS A 65 1.69 -11.81 -6.45
CA CYS A 65 1.23 -11.36 -7.76
C CYS A 65 1.60 -12.38 -8.86
N PRO A 66 0.63 -13.10 -9.44
CA PRO A 66 0.93 -14.15 -10.41
C PRO A 66 1.53 -13.58 -11.70
N ALA A 67 1.16 -12.37 -12.07
CA ALA A 67 1.68 -11.68 -13.25
C ALA A 67 3.05 -11.02 -13.01
N ARG A 68 3.53 -11.00 -11.76
CA ARG A 68 4.74 -10.26 -11.35
C ARG A 68 4.79 -8.82 -11.89
N ALA A 69 3.62 -8.17 -11.93
CA ALA A 69 3.44 -6.83 -12.51
C ALA A 69 3.67 -5.70 -11.50
N ARG A 70 4.03 -6.04 -10.26
CA ARG A 70 4.23 -5.06 -9.19
C ARG A 70 5.69 -5.06 -8.74
N PHE A 71 6.24 -3.86 -8.65
CA PHE A 71 7.62 -3.62 -8.23
C PHE A 71 7.60 -2.64 -7.05
N TRP A 72 8.56 -2.75 -6.17
CA TRP A 72 8.73 -1.85 -5.05
C TRP A 72 10.20 -1.61 -4.77
N GLY A 73 10.50 -0.51 -4.12
CA GLY A 73 11.86 -0.18 -3.72
C GLY A 73 12.00 1.31 -3.46
N ASP A 74 13.22 1.71 -3.20
CA ASP A 74 13.59 3.09 -2.99
C ASP A 74 13.76 3.81 -4.34
N LEU A 75 12.97 4.85 -4.55
CA LEU A 75 13.06 5.68 -5.76
C LEU A 75 14.24 6.66 -5.71
N ASP A 76 14.76 6.95 -4.52
CA ASP A 76 15.92 7.83 -4.33
C ASP A 76 17.25 7.08 -4.53
N ASP A 77 17.21 5.74 -4.48
CA ASP A 77 18.39 4.92 -4.85
C ASP A 77 18.41 4.66 -6.37
N PRO A 78 19.34 5.27 -7.11
CA PRO A 78 19.45 5.09 -8.56
C PRO A 78 19.79 3.65 -8.98
N ASN A 79 20.29 2.84 -8.07
CA ASN A 79 20.61 1.44 -8.33
C ASN A 79 19.40 0.51 -8.12
N SER A 80 18.33 0.99 -7.49
CA SER A 80 17.13 0.19 -7.26
C SER A 80 16.46 -0.21 -8.59
N GLU A 81 15.78 -1.35 -8.59
CA GLU A 81 15.04 -1.84 -9.76
C GLU A 81 13.92 -0.87 -10.15
N VAL A 82 13.22 -0.30 -9.15
CA VAL A 82 12.10 0.63 -9.40
C VAL A 82 12.59 1.94 -10.00
N ALA A 83 13.69 2.52 -9.51
CA ALA A 83 14.25 3.75 -10.08
C ALA A 83 14.66 3.53 -11.53
N LYS A 84 15.33 2.41 -11.85
CA LYS A 84 15.71 2.05 -13.22
C LYS A 84 14.50 1.87 -14.14
N LYS A 85 13.43 1.22 -13.65
CA LYS A 85 12.19 1.02 -14.43
C LYS A 85 11.47 2.34 -14.72
N VAL A 86 11.36 3.21 -13.72
CA VAL A 86 10.76 4.54 -13.89
C VAL A 86 11.58 5.42 -14.83
N ALA A 87 12.91 5.36 -14.76
CA ALA A 87 13.78 6.11 -15.65
C ALA A 87 13.79 5.62 -17.11
N SER A 88 13.51 4.33 -17.32
CA SER A 88 13.58 3.69 -18.65
C SER A 88 12.26 3.57 -19.39
N ARG A 89 11.14 3.86 -18.77
CA ARG A 89 9.79 3.69 -19.35
C ARG A 89 8.93 4.92 -19.15
N GLN A 90 7.93 5.06 -20.00
CA GLN A 90 6.86 6.02 -19.77
C GLN A 90 5.99 5.55 -18.62
N TYR A 91 5.48 6.49 -17.85
CA TYR A 91 4.59 6.19 -16.73
C TYR A 91 3.49 7.26 -16.61
N THR A 92 2.45 6.91 -15.89
CA THR A 92 1.37 7.82 -15.50
C THR A 92 1.10 7.70 -14.01
N HIS A 93 0.44 8.70 -13.45
CA HIS A 93 -0.10 8.67 -12.09
C HIS A 93 -1.63 8.74 -12.13
N LEU A 94 -2.28 8.15 -11.14
CA LEU A 94 -3.72 8.36 -10.96
C LEU A 94 -3.99 9.77 -10.41
N LEU A 95 -5.02 10.44 -10.96
CA LEU A 95 -5.49 11.75 -10.51
C LEU A 95 -4.37 12.79 -10.43
N GLU A 96 -3.54 12.85 -11.43
CA GLU A 96 -2.39 13.75 -11.51
C GLU A 96 -2.81 15.22 -11.35
N GLU A 97 -4.00 15.57 -11.85
CA GLU A 97 -4.63 16.89 -11.75
C GLU A 97 -4.94 17.33 -10.30
N LYS A 98 -4.98 16.40 -9.36
CA LYS A 98 -5.18 16.71 -7.94
C LYS A 98 -3.92 17.17 -7.21
N GLY A 99 -2.75 17.10 -7.85
CA GLY A 99 -1.49 17.58 -7.32
C GLY A 99 -0.99 16.86 -6.06
N THR A 100 -1.47 15.65 -5.79
CA THR A 100 -1.10 14.86 -4.59
C THR A 100 0.31 14.26 -4.66
N LYS A 101 0.94 14.26 -5.83
CA LYS A 101 2.28 13.69 -6.07
C LYS A 101 2.43 12.28 -5.53
N PRO A 102 1.63 11.30 -6.00
CA PRO A 102 1.68 9.93 -5.49
C PRO A 102 3.00 9.24 -5.84
N SER A 103 3.47 8.36 -4.96
CA SER A 103 4.63 7.50 -5.19
C SER A 103 4.28 6.18 -5.89
N VAL A 104 3.11 6.10 -6.51
CA VAL A 104 2.67 4.95 -7.31
C VAL A 104 2.72 5.32 -8.78
N TYR A 105 3.52 4.58 -9.53
CA TYR A 105 3.78 4.77 -10.95
C TYR A 105 3.17 3.64 -11.76
N TYR A 106 2.41 3.98 -12.78
CA TYR A 106 1.86 3.01 -13.73
C TYR A 106 2.70 3.06 -15.00
N LEU A 107 3.50 2.03 -15.22
CA LEU A 107 4.35 1.92 -16.40
C LEU A 107 3.51 1.52 -17.62
N VAL A 108 3.71 2.22 -18.72
CA VAL A 108 3.01 2.01 -19.98
C VAL A 108 3.98 1.63 -21.10
#